data_98256d9ee35ef6be6a5d5611bcabea87
#
_entry.id   98256d9ee35ef6be6a5d5611bcabea87
#
_cell.length_a   1.000
_cell.length_b   1.000
_cell.length_c   1.000
_cell.angle_alpha   90.00
_cell.angle_beta   90.00
_cell.angle_gamma   90.00
#
_symmetry.space_group_name_H-M   'P 1'
#
loop_
_entity.id
_entity.type
_entity.pdbx_description
1 polymer ?
#
loop_
_entity_poly.entity_id
_entity_poly.type
_entity_poly.pdbx_seq_one_letter_code
_entity_poly.pdbx_strand_id
1 'polypeptide(L)'
;MSSCRRQVVGFVSGKKFNDPGKLDIDQLVSLKEAHQSGAYAWDQAKRKAFANELKDSEHLIAVAASANRSKGAKDPAEWLPPNKAFWKSYAQAWVNIKIRWNLKADAAELSRLKALLGADAELPQTAREHQCLSKSNKYSTMGLTVQSN
;
A
#
# COMPACT_ATOMS: atom_id res chain seq x y z
N MET A 1 27.76 31.66 -14.98
CA MET A 1 27.55 30.53 -14.02
C MET A 1 26.22 29.86 -14.35
N SER A 2 26.28 28.71 -14.98
CA SER A 2 25.07 27.98 -15.40
C SER A 2 24.44 27.35 -14.16
N SER A 3 23.29 27.89 -13.69
CA SER A 3 22.51 27.31 -12.62
C SER A 3 21.92 26.00 -13.10
N CYS A 4 22.50 24.89 -12.68
CA CYS A 4 21.94 23.55 -12.92
C CYS A 4 20.63 23.44 -12.13
N ARG A 5 19.52 23.82 -12.75
CA ARG A 5 18.18 23.63 -12.14
C ARG A 5 17.91 22.12 -12.12
N ARG A 6 18.02 21.53 -10.94
CA ARG A 6 17.70 20.13 -10.71
C ARG A 6 16.21 19.92 -10.99
N GLN A 7 15.89 19.27 -12.09
CA GLN A 7 14.53 18.89 -12.43
C GLN A 7 14.09 17.74 -11.50
N VAL A 8 12.93 17.87 -10.90
CA VAL A 8 12.30 16.81 -10.10
C VAL A 8 11.21 16.16 -10.95
N VAL A 9 11.26 14.85 -11.05
CA VAL A 9 10.20 14.07 -11.71
C VAL A 9 9.17 13.67 -10.67
N GLY A 10 7.93 14.10 -10.86
CA GLY A 10 6.83 13.70 -9.96
C GLY A 10 6.52 12.21 -10.12
N PHE A 11 6.59 11.46 -9.03
CA PHE A 11 6.47 9.99 -8.99
C PHE A 11 5.19 9.47 -9.67
N VAL A 12 4.05 10.13 -9.42
CA VAL A 12 2.74 9.66 -9.90
C VAL A 12 2.33 10.23 -11.26
N SER A 13 2.99 11.30 -11.72
CA SER A 13 2.63 11.98 -12.96
C SER A 13 3.65 11.78 -14.09
N GLY A 14 4.88 11.40 -13.76
CA GLY A 14 6.01 11.36 -14.69
C GLY A 14 6.41 12.74 -15.25
N LYS A 15 5.76 13.81 -14.81
CA LYS A 15 6.04 15.17 -15.27
C LYS A 15 7.29 15.71 -14.61
N LYS A 16 8.08 16.43 -15.38
CA LYS A 16 9.24 17.17 -14.87
C LYS A 16 8.79 18.52 -14.34
N PHE A 17 9.24 18.86 -13.17
CA PHE A 17 8.97 20.12 -12.51
C PHE A 17 10.25 20.92 -12.34
N ASN A 18 10.24 22.17 -12.80
CA ASN A 18 11.33 23.12 -12.63
C ASN A 18 11.09 24.02 -11.39
N ASP A 19 9.92 23.95 -10.79
CA ASP A 19 9.50 24.73 -9.65
C ASP A 19 9.10 23.80 -8.51
N PRO A 20 9.91 23.74 -7.43
CA PRO A 20 9.58 22.93 -6.24
C PRO A 20 8.27 23.30 -5.58
N GLY A 21 7.82 24.56 -5.70
CA GLY A 21 6.57 25.03 -5.10
C GLY A 21 5.30 24.41 -5.72
N LYS A 22 5.42 23.68 -6.82
CA LYS A 22 4.31 22.94 -7.44
C LYS A 22 4.23 21.47 -7.01
N LEU A 23 5.15 21.06 -6.14
CA LEU A 23 5.24 19.71 -5.61
C LEU A 23 4.93 19.71 -4.12
N ASP A 24 4.19 18.69 -3.71
CA ASP A 24 4.02 18.32 -2.30
C ASP A 24 4.85 17.06 -2.02
N ILE A 25 5.23 16.88 -0.77
CA ILE A 25 5.69 15.58 -0.27
C ILE A 25 4.46 14.87 0.29
N ASP A 26 4.13 13.75 -0.32
CA ASP A 26 2.98 12.93 0.06
C ASP A 26 3.43 11.60 0.67
N GLN A 27 2.73 11.18 1.71
CA GLN A 27 2.81 9.80 2.18
C GLN A 27 2.02 8.90 1.24
N LEU A 28 2.70 7.92 0.61
CA LEU A 28 2.06 7.04 -0.35
C LEU A 28 0.85 6.34 0.27
N VAL A 29 1.02 5.71 1.43
CA VAL A 29 -0.08 5.25 2.29
C VAL A 29 -0.31 6.32 3.34
N SER A 30 -1.42 7.05 3.23
CA SER A 30 -1.72 8.17 4.13
C SER A 30 -1.88 7.71 5.59
N LEU A 31 -1.69 8.62 6.54
CA LEU A 31 -1.89 8.33 7.97
C LEU A 31 -3.32 7.83 8.28
N LYS A 32 -4.32 8.39 7.60
CA LYS A 32 -5.72 7.98 7.77
C LYS A 32 -5.93 6.56 7.25
N GLU A 33 -5.41 6.26 6.07
CA GLU A 33 -5.47 4.92 5.48
C GLU A 33 -4.73 3.91 6.37
N ALA A 34 -3.53 4.23 6.82
CA ALA A 34 -2.78 3.38 7.76
C ALA A 34 -3.58 3.12 9.04
N HIS A 35 -4.25 4.15 9.59
CA HIS A 35 -5.10 4.00 10.77
C HIS A 35 -6.22 2.99 10.54
N GLN A 36 -6.96 3.09 9.44
CA GLN A 36 -8.02 2.18 9.05
C GLN A 36 -7.51 0.76 8.78
N SER A 37 -6.29 0.64 8.30
CA SER A 37 -5.61 -0.63 7.98
C SER A 37 -4.97 -1.35 9.19
N GLY A 38 -5.13 -0.82 10.41
CA GLY A 38 -4.66 -1.46 11.64
C GLY A 38 -3.73 -0.61 12.51
N ALA A 39 -3.28 0.56 12.04
CA ALA A 39 -2.44 1.44 12.85
C ALA A 39 -3.15 2.07 14.06
N TYR A 40 -4.48 1.94 14.15
CA TYR A 40 -5.23 2.31 15.36
C TYR A 40 -4.73 1.57 16.61
N ALA A 41 -4.22 0.33 16.45
CA ALA A 41 -3.68 -0.48 17.53
C ALA A 41 -2.21 -0.17 17.88
N TRP A 42 -1.55 0.72 17.12
CA TRP A 42 -0.16 1.08 17.36
C TRP A 42 -0.02 2.04 18.55
N ASP A 43 1.11 1.93 19.25
CA ASP A 43 1.53 2.94 20.21
C ASP A 43 1.94 4.25 19.52
N GLN A 44 2.16 5.29 20.31
CA GLN A 44 2.53 6.60 19.81
C GLN A 44 3.90 6.60 19.11
N ALA A 45 4.85 5.81 19.63
CA ALA A 45 6.20 5.73 19.06
C ALA A 45 6.17 5.15 17.64
N LYS A 46 5.42 4.07 17.43
CA LYS A 46 5.25 3.44 16.10
C LYS A 46 4.51 4.35 15.13
N ARG A 47 3.45 5.04 15.57
CA ARG A 47 2.75 6.04 14.74
C ARG A 47 3.68 7.17 14.31
N LYS A 48 4.50 7.67 15.22
CA LYS A 48 5.50 8.71 14.93
C LYS A 48 6.57 8.21 13.96
N ALA A 49 7.04 6.97 14.13
CA ALA A 49 8.01 6.35 13.23
C ALA A 49 7.44 6.21 11.81
N PHE A 50 6.19 5.77 11.66
CA PHE A 50 5.51 5.71 10.36
C PHE A 50 5.39 7.09 9.70
N ALA A 51 4.95 8.09 10.45
CA ALA A 51 4.78 9.45 9.94
C ALA A 51 6.10 10.08 9.45
N ASN A 52 7.24 9.68 10.03
CA ASN A 52 8.56 10.24 9.75
C ASN A 52 9.51 9.23 9.09
N GLU A 53 9.00 8.22 8.41
CA GLU A 53 9.83 7.24 7.72
C GLU A 53 10.53 7.87 6.51
N LEU A 54 11.85 8.02 6.62
CA LEU A 54 12.71 8.63 5.60
C LEU A 54 13.70 7.64 4.95
N LYS A 55 13.83 6.44 5.50
CA LYS A 55 14.75 5.42 4.98
C LYS A 55 14.19 4.72 3.76
N ASP A 56 12.86 4.64 3.68
CA ASP A 56 12.16 4.07 2.55
C ASP A 56 11.82 5.17 1.55
N SER A 57 12.46 5.13 0.38
CA SER A 57 12.23 6.10 -0.70
C SER A 57 10.83 6.04 -1.31
N GLU A 58 10.09 4.96 -1.06
CA GLU A 58 8.71 4.78 -1.54
C GLU A 58 7.67 5.35 -0.56
N HIS A 59 8.05 5.56 0.70
CA HIS A 59 7.13 6.00 1.74
C HIS A 59 6.70 7.45 1.60
N LEU A 60 7.67 8.33 1.31
CA LEU A 60 7.45 9.76 1.05
C LEU A 60 7.87 10.08 -0.39
N ILE A 61 6.92 10.52 -1.17
CA ILE A 61 7.10 10.75 -2.62
C ILE A 61 6.79 12.19 -3.00
N ALA A 62 7.53 12.72 -3.97
CA ALA A 62 7.24 14.01 -4.55
C ALA A 62 6.12 13.89 -5.58
N VAL A 63 5.02 14.57 -5.36
CA VAL A 63 3.83 14.54 -6.23
C VAL A 63 3.38 15.96 -6.59
N ALA A 64 2.68 16.09 -7.73
CA ALA A 64 2.03 17.35 -8.04
C ALA A 64 0.98 17.68 -6.97
N ALA A 65 0.94 18.90 -6.49
CA ALA A 65 -0.01 19.35 -5.45
C ALA A 65 -1.48 19.06 -5.82
N SER A 66 -1.83 19.13 -7.12
CA SER A 66 -3.18 18.76 -7.59
C SER A 66 -3.46 17.26 -7.45
N ALA A 67 -2.47 16.41 -7.75
CA ALA A 67 -2.60 14.97 -7.63
C ALA A 67 -2.69 14.54 -6.15
N ASN A 68 -1.89 15.17 -5.28
CA ASN A 68 -1.96 14.98 -3.83
C ASN A 68 -3.34 15.30 -3.27
N ARG A 69 -3.90 16.45 -3.62
CA ARG A 69 -5.27 16.85 -3.22
C ARG A 69 -6.33 15.89 -3.75
N SER A 70 -6.19 15.39 -4.98
CA SER A 70 -7.11 14.42 -5.58
C SER A 70 -7.05 13.06 -4.89
N LYS A 71 -5.83 12.61 -4.54
CA LYS A 71 -5.61 11.36 -3.81
C LYS A 71 -6.20 11.44 -2.40
N GLY A 72 -5.82 12.46 -1.62
CA GLY A 72 -6.22 12.58 -0.24
C GLY A 72 -5.84 11.33 0.57
N ALA A 73 -6.82 10.72 1.23
CA ALA A 73 -6.63 9.50 2.03
C ALA A 73 -7.14 8.22 1.34
N LYS A 74 -7.40 8.29 0.05
CA LYS A 74 -7.96 7.19 -0.75
C LYS A 74 -6.94 6.09 -0.97
N ASP A 75 -7.43 4.84 -0.99
CA ASP A 75 -6.68 3.66 -1.36
C ASP A 75 -6.65 3.42 -2.90
N PRO A 76 -5.93 2.41 -3.40
CA PRO A 76 -5.87 2.11 -4.84
C PRO A 76 -7.19 1.68 -5.48
N ALA A 77 -8.19 1.24 -4.71
CA ALA A 77 -9.52 0.96 -5.22
C ALA A 77 -10.30 2.24 -5.54
N GLU A 78 -10.06 3.31 -4.77
CA GLU A 78 -10.74 4.58 -4.88
C GLU A 78 -10.01 5.59 -5.77
N TRP A 79 -8.67 5.50 -5.84
CA TRP A 79 -7.85 6.44 -6.60
C TRP A 79 -6.58 5.79 -7.15
N LEU A 80 -6.23 6.15 -8.38
CA LEU A 80 -4.97 5.78 -9.02
C LEU A 80 -4.30 7.00 -9.64
N PRO A 81 -2.95 6.97 -9.80
CA PRO A 81 -2.22 8.01 -10.50
C PRO A 81 -2.81 8.32 -11.87
N PRO A 82 -2.86 9.61 -12.30
CA PRO A 82 -3.35 9.99 -13.62
C PRO A 82 -2.60 9.34 -14.76
N ASN A 83 -1.30 9.07 -14.58
CA ASN A 83 -0.48 8.39 -15.57
C ASN A 83 -0.48 6.87 -15.35
N LYS A 84 -1.14 6.15 -16.24
CA LYS A 84 -1.26 4.68 -16.19
C LYS A 84 0.08 3.93 -16.18
N ALA A 85 1.13 4.51 -16.75
CA ALA A 85 2.47 3.91 -16.74
C ALA A 85 3.03 3.72 -15.32
N PHE A 86 2.53 4.48 -14.33
CA PHE A 86 2.95 4.40 -12.93
C PHE A 86 2.06 3.49 -12.07
N TRP A 87 0.97 2.95 -12.59
CA TRP A 87 0.04 2.14 -11.80
C TRP A 87 0.70 0.92 -11.16
N LYS A 88 1.52 0.20 -11.92
CA LYS A 88 2.22 -0.98 -11.39
C LYS A 88 3.23 -0.61 -10.31
N SER A 89 4.05 0.40 -10.55
CA SER A 89 5.02 0.89 -9.55
C SER A 89 4.34 1.43 -8.30
N TYR A 90 3.24 2.16 -8.47
CA TYR A 90 2.43 2.69 -7.38
C TYR A 90 1.83 1.56 -6.53
N ALA A 91 1.24 0.56 -7.18
CA ALA A 91 0.66 -0.60 -6.50
C ALA A 91 1.74 -1.42 -5.76
N GLN A 92 2.91 -1.61 -6.37
CA GLN A 92 4.03 -2.33 -5.74
C GLN A 92 4.54 -1.60 -4.50
N ALA A 93 4.77 -0.29 -4.60
CA ALA A 93 5.20 0.52 -3.46
C ALA A 93 4.16 0.50 -2.33
N TRP A 94 2.87 0.57 -2.67
CA TRP A 94 1.76 0.47 -1.72
C TRP A 94 1.79 -0.85 -0.93
N VAL A 95 1.93 -1.98 -1.65
CA VAL A 95 2.05 -3.32 -1.06
C VAL A 95 3.28 -3.41 -0.15
N ASN A 96 4.43 -2.94 -0.62
CA ASN A 96 5.69 -2.96 0.14
C ASN A 96 5.55 -2.24 1.48
N ILE A 97 4.93 -1.05 1.48
CA ILE A 97 4.69 -0.27 2.70
C ILE A 97 3.74 -1.01 3.64
N LYS A 98 2.62 -1.53 3.12
CA LYS A 98 1.66 -2.27 3.96
C LYS A 98 2.27 -3.52 4.59
N ILE A 99 3.07 -4.29 3.86
CA ILE A 99 3.78 -5.46 4.39
C ILE A 99 4.78 -5.03 5.48
N ARG A 100 5.63 -4.04 5.20
CA ARG A 100 6.66 -3.57 6.13
C ARG A 100 6.09 -3.11 7.46
N TRP A 101 4.95 -2.45 7.42
CA TRP A 101 4.30 -1.93 8.62
C TRP A 101 3.23 -2.84 9.19
N ASN A 102 3.04 -4.04 8.63
CA ASN A 102 2.01 -5.01 9.01
C ASN A 102 0.61 -4.38 9.01
N LEU A 103 0.31 -3.65 7.94
CA LEU A 103 -1.00 -3.07 7.68
C LEU A 103 -1.83 -4.03 6.83
N LYS A 104 -3.13 -4.00 7.04
CA LYS A 104 -4.08 -4.86 6.33
C LYS A 104 -4.64 -4.14 5.10
N ALA A 105 -5.15 -4.92 4.16
CA ALA A 105 -5.93 -4.41 3.04
C ALA A 105 -7.38 -4.91 3.17
N ASP A 106 -8.35 -4.10 2.76
CA ASP A 106 -9.71 -4.57 2.61
C ASP A 106 -9.91 -5.35 1.29
N ALA A 107 -11.08 -5.93 1.10
CA ALA A 107 -11.35 -6.78 -0.06
C ALA A 107 -11.31 -6.00 -1.38
N ALA A 108 -11.76 -4.75 -1.42
CA ALA A 108 -11.79 -3.91 -2.61
C ALA A 108 -10.36 -3.46 -2.99
N GLU A 109 -9.61 -3.00 -2.01
CA GLU A 109 -8.20 -2.65 -2.15
C GLU A 109 -7.37 -3.83 -2.65
N LEU A 110 -7.51 -5.01 -2.00
CA LEU A 110 -6.80 -6.24 -2.38
C LEU A 110 -7.14 -6.67 -3.81
N SER A 111 -8.41 -6.65 -4.20
CA SER A 111 -8.85 -6.98 -5.55
C SER A 111 -8.21 -6.05 -6.58
N ARG A 112 -8.16 -4.75 -6.28
CA ARG A 112 -7.55 -3.76 -7.16
C ARG A 112 -6.03 -3.95 -7.29
N LEU A 113 -5.34 -4.19 -6.19
CA LEU A 113 -3.90 -4.45 -6.20
C LEU A 113 -3.55 -5.71 -6.99
N LYS A 114 -4.29 -6.80 -6.83
CA LYS A 114 -4.14 -8.02 -7.63
C LYS A 114 -4.36 -7.77 -9.12
N ALA A 115 -5.34 -6.96 -9.49
CA ALA A 115 -5.58 -6.59 -10.88
C ALA A 115 -4.42 -5.79 -11.50
N LEU A 116 -3.72 -4.98 -10.71
CA LEU A 116 -2.60 -4.16 -11.15
C LEU A 116 -1.26 -4.92 -11.20
N LEU A 117 -1.03 -5.83 -10.27
CA LEU A 117 0.24 -6.54 -10.09
C LEU A 117 0.24 -7.97 -10.65
N GLY A 118 -0.93 -8.56 -10.85
CA GLY A 118 -1.11 -9.98 -11.13
C GLY A 118 -1.50 -10.75 -9.86
N ALA A 119 -1.80 -12.07 -10.03
CA ALA A 119 -2.32 -12.91 -8.97
C ALA A 119 -1.37 -13.13 -7.77
N ASP A 120 -0.07 -12.83 -7.94
CA ASP A 120 0.99 -13.12 -6.97
C ASP A 120 1.18 -12.06 -5.90
N ALA A 121 0.32 -11.03 -5.85
CA ALA A 121 0.38 -10.01 -4.79
C ALA A 121 -0.18 -10.60 -3.48
N GLU A 122 0.70 -11.15 -2.65
CA GLU A 122 0.36 -11.58 -1.29
C GLU A 122 0.39 -10.39 -0.34
N LEU A 123 -0.80 -9.94 0.08
CA LEU A 123 -0.97 -9.01 1.18
C LEU A 123 -1.52 -9.74 2.40
N PRO A 124 -1.17 -9.32 3.62
CA PRO A 124 -1.82 -9.82 4.83
C PRO A 124 -3.33 -9.54 4.75
N GLN A 125 -4.10 -10.60 4.69
CA GLN A 125 -5.56 -10.51 4.60
C GLN A 125 -6.17 -10.09 5.94
N THR A 126 -7.33 -9.44 5.89
CA THR A 126 -8.05 -9.05 7.10
C THR A 126 -8.47 -10.27 7.93
N ALA A 127 -8.61 -10.11 9.24
CA ALA A 127 -8.91 -11.18 10.21
C ALA A 127 -10.16 -12.02 9.88
N ARG A 128 -11.04 -11.57 8.98
CA ARG A 128 -12.21 -12.34 8.52
C ARG A 128 -11.85 -13.54 7.65
N GLU A 129 -10.81 -13.46 6.82
CA GLU A 129 -10.39 -14.57 5.96
C GLU A 129 -9.57 -15.61 6.73
N HIS A 130 -8.81 -15.22 7.76
CA HIS A 130 -8.13 -16.17 8.65
C HIS A 130 -9.09 -17.11 9.40
N GLN A 131 -10.31 -16.66 9.72
CA GLN A 131 -11.29 -17.53 10.35
C GLN A 131 -11.90 -18.58 9.40
N CYS A 132 -11.93 -18.30 8.10
CA CYS A 132 -12.45 -19.26 7.12
C CYS A 132 -11.43 -20.37 6.81
N LEU A 133 -10.14 -20.05 6.73
CA LEU A 133 -9.09 -21.04 6.45
C LEU A 133 -8.79 -21.96 7.65
N SER A 134 -8.90 -21.45 8.87
CA SER A 134 -8.70 -22.27 10.08
C SER A 134 -9.83 -23.29 10.32
N LYS A 135 -11.02 -23.09 9.77
CA LYS A 135 -12.14 -24.04 9.85
C LYS A 135 -12.08 -25.14 8.80
N SER A 136 -11.40 -24.91 7.67
CA SER A 136 -11.30 -25.90 6.59
C SER A 136 -10.26 -27.00 6.90
N ASN A 137 -9.34 -26.79 7.83
CA ASN A 137 -8.29 -27.77 8.11
C ASN A 137 -8.57 -28.69 9.31
N LYS A 138 -9.77 -28.66 9.86
CA LYS A 138 -10.17 -29.52 11.00
C LYS A 138 -10.85 -30.84 10.62
N TYR A 139 -11.04 -31.13 9.35
CA TYR A 139 -11.74 -32.34 8.91
C TYR A 139 -10.89 -33.33 8.08
N SER A 140 -9.57 -33.21 8.11
CA SER A 140 -8.70 -34.11 7.35
C SER A 140 -7.88 -35.10 8.19
N THR A 141 -8.30 -35.42 9.42
CA THR A 141 -7.68 -36.48 10.20
C THR A 141 -8.72 -37.21 11.06
N MET A 142 -9.61 -37.94 10.40
CA MET A 142 -10.24 -39.10 11.01
C MET A 142 -9.93 -40.30 10.14
N GLY A 143 -8.81 -40.97 10.47
CA GLY A 143 -8.50 -42.29 9.94
C GLY A 143 -9.53 -43.30 10.39
N LEU A 144 -10.26 -43.86 9.43
CA LEU A 144 -11.05 -45.08 9.61
C LEU A 144 -10.10 -46.27 9.56
N THR A 145 -9.81 -46.85 10.72
CA THR A 145 -9.21 -48.18 10.83
C THR A 145 -10.34 -49.20 10.64
N VAL A 146 -10.35 -49.89 9.51
CA VAL A 146 -11.20 -51.08 9.30
C VAL A 146 -10.41 -52.28 9.79
N GLN A 147 -10.87 -52.90 10.87
CA GLN A 147 -10.41 -54.24 11.26
C GLN A 147 -11.22 -55.27 10.50
N SER A 148 -10.50 -56.10 9.79
CA SER A 148 -11.04 -57.34 9.17
C SER A 148 -10.99 -58.50 10.19
N ASN A 149 -12.12 -59.13 10.37
CA ASN A 149 -12.19 -60.51 10.84
C ASN A 149 -12.61 -61.40 9.67
#